data_6135da95fea904c0a23e3a081ad31b80
#
_entry.id   6135da95fea904c0a23e3a081ad31b80
#
_cell.length_a   1.000
_cell.length_b   1.000
_cell.length_c   1.000
_cell.angle_alpha   90.00
_cell.angle_beta   90.00
_cell.angle_gamma   90.00
#
_symmetry.space_group_name_H-M   'P 1'
#
loop_
_entity.id
_entity.type
_entity.pdbx_description
1 polymer ?
#
loop_
_entity_poly.entity_id
_entity_poly.type
_entity_poly.pdbx_seq_one_letter_code
_entity_poly.pdbx_strand_id
1 'polypeptide(L)'
;MKQTIKLLKQAKTIALFSHTSPDPDTVGSTLALMKILEKMGKKVDVFCAETNDKFAYLECYDRYSTDETAVLNNYDLLVAVDVPDQTMLCGFEQAFLSHKNTLRIDHHTKGNDYARHNICENQSACAVLIFEIAKKLKVKIDSETATLLYFAICGDTGIFKNSNTDSVTFRICADLLDFGADFKKVYTEFFLKSTLEYIKLSSHILLNAKTNDEYGYVVMRVSKSDYDKYNPEQNENISNLPNTYLNCGYKIAVIAKEKEDGIHCSFRSKFEYDCSAVAAVFGGGGHKNASGCLIDASLDEAVSQISNAVETYLKSI
;
A
#
# COMPACT_ATOMS: atom_id res chain seq x y z
N MET A 1 -0.14 4.93 -22.23
CA MET A 1 -1.58 5.33 -22.31
C MET A 1 -2.30 4.93 -23.60
N LYS A 2 -1.92 5.34 -24.85
CA LYS A 2 -2.70 4.99 -26.08
C LYS A 2 -2.87 3.49 -26.30
N GLN A 3 -1.81 2.70 -26.11
CA GLN A 3 -1.86 1.24 -26.24
C GLN A 3 -2.72 0.59 -25.18
N THR A 4 -2.64 1.06 -23.91
CA THR A 4 -3.49 0.64 -22.81
C THR A 4 -4.98 0.78 -23.15
N ILE A 5 -5.38 1.97 -23.64
CA ILE A 5 -6.78 2.22 -24.06
C ILE A 5 -7.21 1.30 -25.19
N LYS A 6 -6.31 1.02 -26.15
CA LYS A 6 -6.60 0.10 -27.25
C LYS A 6 -6.86 -1.32 -26.74
N LEU A 7 -5.98 -1.84 -25.89
CA LEU A 7 -6.10 -3.19 -25.30
C LEU A 7 -7.40 -3.33 -24.50
N LEU A 8 -7.68 -2.39 -23.60
CA LEU A 8 -8.87 -2.40 -22.78
C LEU A 8 -10.18 -2.31 -23.65
N LYS A 9 -10.16 -1.58 -24.77
CA LYS A 9 -11.29 -1.54 -25.69
C LYS A 9 -11.51 -2.84 -26.45
N GLN A 10 -10.44 -3.50 -26.89
CA GLN A 10 -10.51 -4.70 -27.74
C GLN A 10 -10.89 -5.96 -26.96
N ALA A 11 -10.41 -6.11 -25.72
CA ALA A 11 -10.70 -7.26 -24.90
C ALA A 11 -12.18 -7.30 -24.51
N LYS A 12 -12.78 -8.51 -24.54
CA LYS A 12 -14.15 -8.79 -24.08
C LYS A 12 -14.15 -9.41 -22.69
N THR A 13 -13.17 -10.28 -22.43
CA THR A 13 -12.96 -10.96 -21.14
C THR A 13 -11.63 -10.53 -20.55
N ILE A 14 -11.64 -10.07 -19.31
CA ILE A 14 -10.46 -9.47 -18.66
C ILE A 14 -10.32 -10.06 -17.26
N ALA A 15 -9.12 -10.51 -16.90
CA ALA A 15 -8.77 -10.84 -15.52
C ALA A 15 -7.86 -9.75 -14.94
N LEU A 16 -8.25 -9.20 -13.80
CA LEU A 16 -7.48 -8.21 -13.04
C LEU A 16 -6.77 -8.89 -11.88
N PHE A 17 -5.55 -8.46 -11.58
CA PHE A 17 -4.72 -8.99 -10.50
C PHE A 17 -4.23 -7.88 -9.60
N SER A 18 -4.41 -8.06 -8.30
CA SER A 18 -3.82 -7.25 -7.23
C SER A 18 -2.55 -7.91 -6.70
N HIS A 19 -1.66 -7.12 -6.06
CA HIS A 19 -0.49 -7.67 -5.39
C HIS A 19 -0.86 -8.43 -4.10
N THR A 20 0.04 -9.31 -3.64
CA THR A 20 -0.02 -9.92 -2.31
C THR A 20 0.06 -8.86 -1.21
N SER A 21 -0.50 -9.15 -0.02
CA SER A 21 -0.61 -8.18 1.07
C SER A 21 -1.29 -6.87 0.63
N PRO A 22 -2.51 -6.95 0.08
CA PRO A 22 -3.17 -5.83 -0.58
C PRO A 22 -3.35 -4.63 0.36
N ASP A 23 -3.11 -3.45 -0.18
CA ASP A 23 -3.30 -2.16 0.45
C ASP A 23 -4.51 -1.40 -0.13
N PRO A 24 -4.84 -0.20 0.40
CA PRO A 24 -5.97 0.57 -0.11
C PRO A 24 -5.86 0.96 -1.59
N ASP A 25 -4.64 1.24 -2.11
CA ASP A 25 -4.50 1.65 -3.50
C ASP A 25 -4.72 0.46 -4.44
N THR A 26 -4.06 -0.67 -4.21
CA THR A 26 -4.24 -1.84 -5.07
C THR A 26 -5.69 -2.33 -5.08
N VAL A 27 -6.37 -2.36 -3.91
CA VAL A 27 -7.76 -2.80 -3.82
C VAL A 27 -8.70 -1.81 -4.50
N GLY A 28 -8.62 -0.53 -4.14
CA GLY A 28 -9.49 0.51 -4.67
C GLY A 28 -9.33 0.70 -6.18
N SER A 29 -8.08 0.69 -6.67
CA SER A 29 -7.74 0.82 -8.10
C SER A 29 -8.25 -0.38 -8.92
N THR A 30 -8.05 -1.60 -8.42
CA THR A 30 -8.50 -2.82 -9.11
C THR A 30 -10.03 -2.88 -9.21
N LEU A 31 -10.74 -2.66 -8.09
CA LEU A 31 -12.20 -2.68 -8.09
C LEU A 31 -12.81 -1.53 -8.91
N ALA A 32 -12.19 -0.34 -8.86
CA ALA A 32 -12.61 0.78 -9.70
C ALA A 32 -12.44 0.47 -11.19
N LEU A 33 -11.29 -0.13 -11.59
CA LEU A 33 -11.06 -0.55 -12.98
C LEU A 33 -12.07 -1.61 -13.41
N MET A 34 -12.35 -2.60 -12.56
CA MET A 34 -13.38 -3.60 -12.81
C MET A 34 -14.73 -2.92 -13.14
N LYS A 35 -15.22 -2.01 -12.29
CA LYS A 35 -16.48 -1.31 -12.50
C LYS A 35 -16.50 -0.49 -13.80
N ILE A 36 -15.39 0.19 -14.11
CA ILE A 36 -15.23 0.95 -15.35
C ILE A 36 -15.35 0.04 -16.58
N LEU A 37 -14.72 -1.12 -16.57
CA LEU A 37 -14.73 -2.08 -17.66
C LEU A 37 -16.09 -2.77 -17.81
N GLU A 38 -16.74 -3.11 -16.71
CA GLU A 38 -18.09 -3.69 -16.72
C GLU A 38 -19.13 -2.72 -17.32
N LYS A 39 -19.01 -1.41 -17.06
CA LYS A 39 -19.83 -0.38 -17.73
C LYS A 39 -19.62 -0.31 -19.25
N MET A 40 -18.48 -0.80 -19.74
CA MET A 40 -18.24 -0.97 -21.18
C MET A 40 -18.78 -2.31 -21.73
N GLY A 41 -19.49 -3.10 -20.92
CA GLY A 41 -20.01 -4.42 -21.29
C GLY A 41 -18.94 -5.51 -21.32
N LYS A 42 -17.81 -5.34 -20.62
CA LYS A 42 -16.78 -6.37 -20.50
C LYS A 42 -17.14 -7.37 -19.40
N LYS A 43 -16.71 -8.63 -19.58
CA LYS A 43 -16.71 -9.60 -18.49
C LYS A 43 -15.38 -9.47 -17.74
N VAL A 44 -15.44 -9.19 -16.44
CA VAL A 44 -14.25 -8.94 -15.62
C VAL A 44 -14.28 -9.81 -14.38
N ASP A 45 -13.20 -10.52 -14.15
CA ASP A 45 -12.95 -11.28 -12.92
C ASP A 45 -11.70 -10.72 -12.23
N VAL A 46 -11.67 -10.79 -10.90
CA VAL A 46 -10.63 -10.18 -10.08
C VAL A 46 -9.95 -11.24 -9.24
N PHE A 47 -8.62 -11.24 -9.23
CA PHE A 47 -7.80 -12.22 -8.55
C PHE A 47 -6.78 -11.55 -7.61
N CYS A 48 -6.50 -12.22 -6.49
CA CYS A 48 -5.41 -11.88 -5.58
C CYS A 48 -4.87 -13.16 -4.92
N ALA A 49 -3.65 -13.14 -4.45
CA ALA A 49 -3.06 -14.27 -3.74
C ALA A 49 -3.74 -14.50 -2.38
N GLU A 50 -4.15 -13.42 -1.72
CA GLU A 50 -4.82 -13.44 -0.42
C GLU A 50 -5.82 -12.29 -0.29
N THR A 51 -6.92 -12.53 0.41
CA THR A 51 -7.87 -11.48 0.80
C THR A 51 -7.55 -10.96 2.19
N ASN A 52 -7.97 -9.74 2.47
CA ASN A 52 -7.83 -9.13 3.79
C ASN A 52 -9.16 -8.55 4.24
N ASP A 53 -9.74 -9.13 5.30
CA ASP A 53 -11.07 -8.79 5.81
C ASP A 53 -11.24 -7.31 6.19
N LYS A 54 -10.13 -6.59 6.43
CA LYS A 54 -10.20 -5.14 6.66
C LYS A 54 -10.82 -4.36 5.50
N PHE A 55 -10.89 -4.93 4.29
CA PHE A 55 -11.51 -4.32 3.12
C PHE A 55 -12.91 -4.85 2.81
N ALA A 56 -13.42 -5.82 3.58
CA ALA A 56 -14.73 -6.44 3.34
C ALA A 56 -15.91 -5.45 3.35
N TYR A 57 -15.72 -4.26 3.89
CA TYR A 57 -16.72 -3.18 3.86
C TYR A 57 -16.79 -2.45 2.51
N LEU A 58 -15.79 -2.62 1.63
CA LEU A 58 -15.80 -2.04 0.31
C LEU A 58 -16.77 -2.79 -0.60
N GLU A 59 -17.47 -2.04 -1.41
CA GLU A 59 -18.38 -2.63 -2.38
C GLU A 59 -17.62 -3.45 -3.43
N CYS A 60 -18.17 -4.59 -3.79
CA CYS A 60 -17.57 -5.55 -4.71
C CYS A 60 -16.27 -6.22 -4.20
N TYR A 61 -15.91 -6.08 -2.94
CA TYR A 61 -14.73 -6.78 -2.40
C TYR A 61 -14.87 -8.30 -2.45
N ASP A 62 -16.09 -8.80 -2.32
CA ASP A 62 -16.48 -10.21 -2.48
C ASP A 62 -16.23 -10.77 -3.90
N ARG A 63 -15.90 -9.91 -4.86
CA ARG A 63 -15.53 -10.30 -6.23
C ARG A 63 -14.10 -10.82 -6.35
N TYR A 64 -13.26 -10.63 -5.32
CA TYR A 64 -11.91 -11.20 -5.31
C TYR A 64 -11.94 -12.72 -5.19
N SER A 65 -11.21 -13.39 -6.08
CA SER A 65 -10.97 -14.83 -6.05
C SER A 65 -9.50 -15.11 -5.73
N THR A 66 -9.28 -16.10 -4.87
CA THR A 66 -7.95 -16.65 -4.56
C THR A 66 -7.72 -17.99 -5.27
N ASP A 67 -8.56 -18.35 -6.23
CA ASP A 67 -8.47 -19.63 -6.95
C ASP A 67 -7.33 -19.58 -7.98
N GLU A 68 -6.16 -20.08 -7.58
CA GLU A 68 -4.97 -20.21 -8.44
C GLU A 68 -5.17 -21.23 -9.58
N THR A 69 -6.21 -22.06 -9.51
CA THR A 69 -6.52 -23.06 -10.56
C THR A 69 -7.34 -22.46 -11.70
N ALA A 70 -7.70 -21.18 -11.62
CA ALA A 70 -8.48 -20.50 -12.64
C ALA A 70 -7.80 -20.58 -14.01
N VAL A 71 -8.58 -20.92 -15.06
CA VAL A 71 -8.06 -21.11 -16.43
C VAL A 71 -7.86 -19.75 -17.09
N LEU A 72 -6.72 -19.12 -16.84
CA LEU A 72 -6.42 -17.75 -17.29
C LEU A 72 -6.30 -17.63 -18.83
N ASN A 73 -6.02 -18.71 -19.54
CA ASN A 73 -5.95 -18.70 -21.02
C ASN A 73 -7.29 -18.38 -21.70
N ASN A 74 -8.40 -18.44 -20.99
CA ASN A 74 -9.73 -18.10 -21.51
C ASN A 74 -10.01 -16.59 -21.54
N TYR A 75 -9.13 -15.77 -20.94
CA TYR A 75 -9.27 -14.32 -20.99
C TYR A 75 -8.59 -13.73 -22.22
N ASP A 76 -9.15 -12.65 -22.76
CA ASP A 76 -8.54 -11.90 -23.86
C ASP A 76 -7.34 -11.07 -23.37
N LEU A 77 -7.36 -10.63 -22.10
CA LEU A 77 -6.35 -9.76 -21.51
C LEU A 77 -6.22 -10.05 -20.01
N LEU A 78 -4.99 -10.16 -19.51
CA LEU A 78 -4.66 -10.15 -18.10
C LEU A 78 -4.07 -8.78 -17.72
N VAL A 79 -4.53 -8.20 -16.60
CA VAL A 79 -4.10 -6.87 -16.16
C VAL A 79 -3.63 -6.92 -14.71
N ALA A 80 -2.38 -6.61 -14.47
CA ALA A 80 -1.84 -6.36 -13.13
C ALA A 80 -2.05 -4.89 -12.77
N VAL A 81 -2.67 -4.61 -11.64
CA VAL A 81 -3.02 -3.27 -11.17
C VAL A 81 -2.28 -3.01 -9.87
N ASP A 82 -1.42 -2.00 -9.87
CA ASP A 82 -0.60 -1.62 -8.72
C ASP A 82 0.32 -2.76 -8.25
N VAL A 83 0.97 -3.43 -9.19
CA VAL A 83 1.88 -4.55 -8.92
C VAL A 83 3.27 -4.20 -9.44
N PRO A 84 4.18 -3.72 -8.57
CA PRO A 84 5.50 -3.24 -8.99
C PRO A 84 6.42 -4.36 -9.47
N ASP A 85 6.29 -5.57 -8.94
CA ASP A 85 7.11 -6.72 -9.31
C ASP A 85 6.25 -7.97 -9.50
N GLN A 86 6.61 -8.78 -10.49
CA GLN A 86 5.89 -10.00 -10.87
C GLN A 86 5.76 -11.01 -9.73
N THR A 87 6.75 -11.08 -8.82
CA THR A 87 6.72 -11.98 -7.68
C THR A 87 5.56 -11.69 -6.73
N MET A 88 5.04 -10.46 -6.75
CA MET A 88 3.87 -10.07 -5.96
C MET A 88 2.55 -10.59 -6.53
N LEU A 89 2.54 -11.20 -7.72
CA LEU A 89 1.39 -11.95 -8.25
C LEU A 89 1.25 -13.33 -7.58
N CYS A 90 2.26 -13.80 -6.85
CA CYS A 90 2.30 -15.10 -6.17
C CYS A 90 1.86 -16.26 -7.09
N GLY A 91 0.91 -17.08 -6.70
CA GLY A 91 0.47 -18.27 -7.47
C GLY A 91 0.04 -18.00 -8.91
N PHE A 92 -0.26 -16.75 -9.29
CA PHE A 92 -0.64 -16.36 -10.64
C PHE A 92 0.53 -15.95 -11.54
N GLU A 93 1.77 -15.81 -11.01
CA GLU A 93 2.92 -15.27 -11.75
C GLU A 93 3.18 -15.99 -13.07
N GLN A 94 3.35 -17.32 -13.02
CA GLN A 94 3.68 -18.10 -14.21
C GLN A 94 2.59 -18.02 -15.28
N ALA A 95 1.32 -18.11 -14.87
CA ALA A 95 0.17 -18.02 -15.76
C ALA A 95 0.08 -16.63 -16.40
N PHE A 96 0.32 -15.55 -15.63
CA PHE A 96 0.34 -14.18 -16.13
C PHE A 96 1.45 -13.99 -17.17
N LEU A 97 2.69 -14.39 -16.85
CA LEU A 97 3.86 -14.18 -17.72
C LEU A 97 3.78 -14.97 -19.03
N SER A 98 3.16 -16.16 -19.01
CA SER A 98 3.00 -17.01 -20.20
C SER A 98 1.86 -16.56 -21.12
N HIS A 99 0.95 -15.71 -20.64
CA HIS A 99 -0.20 -15.26 -21.41
C HIS A 99 0.21 -14.34 -22.57
N LYS A 100 -0.49 -14.48 -23.73
CA LYS A 100 -0.20 -13.73 -24.97
C LYS A 100 -0.44 -12.22 -24.87
N ASN A 101 -1.38 -11.79 -24.01
CA ASN A 101 -1.77 -10.40 -23.83
C ASN A 101 -1.77 -10.07 -22.33
N THR A 102 -0.77 -9.34 -21.87
CA THR A 102 -0.67 -8.86 -20.48
C THR A 102 -0.44 -7.37 -20.46
N LEU A 103 -1.03 -6.71 -19.47
CA LEU A 103 -0.92 -5.28 -19.22
C LEU A 103 -0.58 -5.07 -17.74
N ARG A 104 0.39 -4.20 -17.45
CA ARG A 104 0.65 -3.66 -16.12
C ARG A 104 0.21 -2.20 -16.07
N ILE A 105 -0.55 -1.82 -15.05
CA ILE A 105 -0.93 -0.44 -14.73
C ILE A 105 -0.40 -0.16 -13.34
N ASP A 106 0.58 0.75 -13.21
CA ASP A 106 1.29 0.96 -11.96
C ASP A 106 1.85 2.37 -11.86
N HIS A 107 2.12 2.84 -10.64
CA HIS A 107 2.70 4.14 -10.37
C HIS A 107 4.09 4.07 -9.70
N HIS A 108 4.54 2.90 -9.30
CA HIS A 108 5.82 2.71 -8.62
C HIS A 108 7.01 2.99 -9.56
N THR A 109 7.90 3.91 -9.17
CA THR A 109 9.10 4.26 -9.95
C THR A 109 10.19 3.19 -9.93
N LYS A 110 10.14 2.28 -8.95
CA LYS A 110 10.99 1.10 -8.84
C LYS A 110 10.13 -0.12 -9.12
N GLY A 111 10.57 -0.96 -10.05
CA GLY A 111 9.85 -2.18 -10.47
C GLY A 111 10.32 -2.62 -11.85
N ASN A 112 9.89 -3.79 -12.28
CA ASN A 112 10.29 -4.39 -13.54
C ASN A 112 9.15 -4.32 -14.55
N ASP A 113 9.50 -4.10 -15.83
CA ASP A 113 8.59 -4.20 -16.96
C ASP A 113 8.39 -5.68 -17.31
N TYR A 114 7.51 -6.38 -16.59
CA TYR A 114 7.27 -7.81 -16.74
C TYR A 114 6.08 -8.17 -17.64
N ALA A 115 5.13 -7.25 -17.82
CA ALA A 115 4.00 -7.46 -18.71
C ALA A 115 4.38 -7.18 -20.19
N ARG A 116 3.61 -7.71 -21.13
CA ARG A 116 3.79 -7.40 -22.57
C ARG A 116 3.61 -5.92 -22.87
N HIS A 117 2.75 -5.26 -22.09
CA HIS A 117 2.54 -3.82 -22.14
C HIS A 117 2.58 -3.28 -20.70
N ASN A 118 3.37 -2.26 -20.48
CA ASN A 118 3.51 -1.62 -19.20
C ASN A 118 3.12 -0.14 -19.34
N ILE A 119 2.30 0.34 -18.43
CA ILE A 119 2.09 1.75 -18.16
C ILE A 119 2.47 1.97 -16.70
N CYS A 120 3.56 2.68 -16.51
CA CYS A 120 4.06 3.05 -15.20
C CYS A 120 4.37 4.55 -15.24
N GLU A 121 3.64 5.34 -14.50
CA GLU A 121 3.80 6.79 -14.43
C GLU A 121 3.89 7.20 -12.96
N ASN A 122 4.88 7.97 -12.58
CA ASN A 122 5.05 8.48 -11.23
C ASN A 122 3.88 9.38 -10.84
N GLN A 123 2.90 8.83 -10.17
CA GLN A 123 1.69 9.49 -9.68
C GLN A 123 1.56 9.29 -8.17
N SER A 124 0.66 10.00 -7.52
CA SER A 124 0.41 9.86 -6.09
C SER A 124 -0.20 8.52 -5.69
N ALA A 125 -0.84 7.82 -6.63
CA ALA A 125 -1.49 6.52 -6.45
C ALA A 125 -1.76 5.90 -7.84
N CYS A 126 -1.89 4.58 -7.94
CA CYS A 126 -2.34 3.90 -9.16
C CYS A 126 -3.75 4.35 -9.55
N ALA A 127 -4.61 4.67 -8.58
CA ALA A 127 -5.95 5.21 -8.79
C ALA A 127 -5.98 6.47 -9.67
N VAL A 128 -4.94 7.29 -9.65
CA VAL A 128 -4.81 8.46 -10.54
C VAL A 128 -4.75 8.01 -12.00
N LEU A 129 -3.99 6.95 -12.29
CA LEU A 129 -3.92 6.37 -13.65
C LEU A 129 -5.27 5.77 -14.06
N ILE A 130 -5.95 5.08 -13.15
CA ILE A 130 -7.26 4.49 -13.41
C ILE A 130 -8.29 5.59 -13.72
N PHE A 131 -8.28 6.71 -12.98
CA PHE A 131 -9.12 7.87 -13.24
C PHE A 131 -8.86 8.43 -14.65
N GLU A 132 -7.62 8.62 -15.06
CA GLU A 132 -7.25 9.11 -16.40
C GLU A 132 -7.64 8.10 -17.51
N ILE A 133 -7.53 6.80 -17.24
CA ILE A 133 -8.01 5.74 -18.14
C ILE A 133 -9.52 5.86 -18.32
N ALA A 134 -10.32 6.02 -17.26
CA ALA A 134 -11.77 6.21 -17.33
C ALA A 134 -12.15 7.41 -18.20
N LYS A 135 -11.46 8.56 -18.02
CA LYS A 135 -11.66 9.77 -18.85
C LYS A 135 -11.36 9.50 -20.32
N LYS A 136 -10.27 8.81 -20.65
CA LYS A 136 -9.89 8.48 -22.04
C LYS A 136 -10.80 7.42 -22.67
N LEU A 137 -11.34 6.50 -21.88
CA LEU A 137 -12.37 5.56 -22.30
C LEU A 137 -13.74 6.23 -22.46
N LYS A 138 -13.92 7.45 -21.93
CA LYS A 138 -15.18 8.21 -21.88
C LYS A 138 -16.27 7.45 -21.09
N VAL A 139 -15.88 6.75 -20.06
CA VAL A 139 -16.78 6.06 -19.13
C VAL A 139 -17.18 7.02 -18.02
N LYS A 140 -18.47 7.12 -17.74
CA LYS A 140 -18.98 7.93 -16.62
C LYS A 140 -18.63 7.23 -15.31
N ILE A 141 -17.92 7.94 -14.43
CA ILE A 141 -17.63 7.51 -13.07
C ILE A 141 -18.88 7.76 -12.23
N ASP A 142 -19.40 6.73 -11.57
CA ASP A 142 -20.48 6.83 -10.57
C ASP A 142 -19.93 7.00 -9.17
N SER A 143 -20.81 7.20 -8.19
CA SER A 143 -20.42 7.44 -6.79
C SER A 143 -19.62 6.30 -6.16
N GLU A 144 -19.94 5.04 -6.54
CA GLU A 144 -19.22 3.87 -6.02
C GLU A 144 -17.80 3.80 -6.58
N THR A 145 -17.65 3.92 -7.91
CA THR A 145 -16.34 3.98 -8.58
C THR A 145 -15.52 5.17 -8.04
N ALA A 146 -16.16 6.33 -7.84
CA ALA A 146 -15.54 7.51 -7.29
C ALA A 146 -15.07 7.28 -5.83
N THR A 147 -15.86 6.57 -5.02
CA THR A 147 -15.49 6.23 -3.64
C THR A 147 -14.28 5.30 -3.60
N LEU A 148 -14.22 4.28 -4.47
CA LEU A 148 -13.07 3.37 -4.56
C LEU A 148 -11.78 4.10 -4.96
N LEU A 149 -11.85 4.97 -5.97
CA LEU A 149 -10.70 5.79 -6.39
C LEU A 149 -10.25 6.77 -5.31
N TYR A 150 -11.21 7.42 -4.63
CA TYR A 150 -10.91 8.34 -3.54
C TYR A 150 -10.27 7.61 -2.36
N PHE A 151 -10.78 6.43 -1.99
CA PHE A 151 -10.21 5.56 -0.97
C PHE A 151 -8.77 5.16 -1.29
N ALA A 152 -8.51 4.73 -2.51
CA ALA A 152 -7.19 4.36 -3.02
C ALA A 152 -6.18 5.51 -2.89
N ILE A 153 -6.54 6.70 -3.39
CA ILE A 153 -5.70 7.91 -3.28
C ILE A 153 -5.44 8.28 -1.81
N CYS A 154 -6.45 8.21 -0.95
CA CYS A 154 -6.29 8.47 0.48
C CYS A 154 -5.30 7.49 1.12
N GLY A 155 -5.32 6.22 0.74
CA GLY A 155 -4.41 5.20 1.26
C GLY A 155 -2.96 5.53 0.96
N ASP A 156 -2.63 5.71 -0.31
CA ASP A 156 -1.24 5.86 -0.75
C ASP A 156 -0.64 7.23 -0.43
N THR A 157 -1.47 8.27 -0.38
CA THR A 157 -1.05 9.60 0.09
C THR A 157 -0.98 9.73 1.61
N GLY A 158 -1.31 8.65 2.36
CA GLY A 158 -1.44 8.72 3.82
C GLY A 158 -2.42 9.82 4.24
N ILE A 159 -3.53 9.95 3.52
CA ILE A 159 -4.52 11.02 3.66
C ILE A 159 -3.86 12.39 3.50
N PHE A 160 -3.21 12.55 2.34
CA PHE A 160 -2.56 13.78 1.88
C PHE A 160 -1.39 14.27 2.75
N LYS A 161 -0.82 13.42 3.60
CA LYS A 161 0.36 13.74 4.44
C LYS A 161 1.68 13.39 3.79
N ASN A 162 1.68 12.45 2.83
CA ASN A 162 2.90 11.98 2.20
C ASN A 162 3.36 12.95 1.10
N SER A 163 4.68 12.93 0.82
CA SER A 163 5.32 13.81 -0.16
C SER A 163 4.94 13.54 -1.62
N ASN A 164 4.27 12.42 -1.91
CA ASN A 164 3.69 12.11 -3.22
C ASN A 164 2.39 12.88 -3.50
N THR A 165 1.85 13.60 -2.51
CA THR A 165 0.66 14.44 -2.66
C THR A 165 0.98 15.72 -3.42
N ASP A 166 0.27 15.97 -4.51
CA ASP A 166 0.45 17.15 -5.35
C ASP A 166 -0.88 17.83 -5.74
N SER A 167 -0.79 18.90 -6.54
CA SER A 167 -1.97 19.64 -6.99
C SER A 167 -2.86 18.86 -7.96
N VAL A 168 -2.31 17.85 -8.67
CA VAL A 168 -3.09 16.96 -9.55
C VAL A 168 -3.95 16.05 -8.71
N THR A 169 -3.37 15.48 -7.66
CA THR A 169 -4.06 14.64 -6.66
C THR A 169 -5.27 15.36 -6.08
N PHE A 170 -5.11 16.61 -5.60
CA PHE A 170 -6.22 17.38 -5.05
C PHE A 170 -7.31 17.69 -6.07
N ARG A 171 -6.96 18.01 -7.33
CA ARG A 171 -7.95 18.24 -8.38
C ARG A 171 -8.75 16.97 -8.69
N ILE A 172 -8.10 15.82 -8.78
CA ILE A 172 -8.79 14.55 -9.01
C ILE A 172 -9.69 14.20 -7.82
N CYS A 173 -9.23 14.41 -6.59
CA CYS A 173 -10.07 14.21 -5.40
C CYS A 173 -11.30 15.12 -5.40
N ALA A 174 -11.18 16.39 -5.83
CA ALA A 174 -12.31 17.28 -5.99
C ALA A 174 -13.30 16.76 -7.03
N ASP A 175 -12.81 16.35 -8.22
CA ASP A 175 -13.66 15.74 -9.25
C ASP A 175 -14.39 14.48 -8.71
N LEU A 176 -13.70 13.62 -7.95
CA LEU A 176 -14.28 12.41 -7.36
C LEU A 176 -15.37 12.73 -6.34
N LEU A 177 -15.20 13.77 -5.53
CA LEU A 177 -16.23 14.25 -4.59
C LEU A 177 -17.43 14.81 -5.37
N ASP A 178 -17.21 15.55 -6.47
CA ASP A 178 -18.27 16.03 -7.34
C ASP A 178 -19.02 14.87 -8.04
N PHE A 179 -18.36 13.74 -8.29
CA PHE A 179 -19.00 12.52 -8.79
C PHE A 179 -19.71 11.73 -7.68
N GLY A 180 -19.68 12.20 -6.43
CA GLY A 180 -20.41 11.62 -5.32
C GLY A 180 -19.61 10.59 -4.52
N ALA A 181 -18.28 10.67 -4.50
CA ALA A 181 -17.49 9.83 -3.61
C ALA A 181 -17.93 10.01 -2.14
N ASP A 182 -18.12 8.90 -1.43
CA ASP A 182 -18.53 8.93 -0.03
C ASP A 182 -17.33 9.24 0.90
N PHE A 183 -17.02 10.53 1.03
CA PHE A 183 -16.01 11.03 1.94
C PHE A 183 -16.18 10.50 3.37
N LYS A 184 -17.42 10.44 3.87
CA LYS A 184 -17.68 10.03 5.26
C LYS A 184 -17.32 8.57 5.49
N LYS A 185 -17.65 7.70 4.53
CA LYS A 185 -17.28 6.29 4.56
C LYS A 185 -15.76 6.14 4.60
N VAL A 186 -15.05 6.81 3.68
CA VAL A 186 -13.58 6.75 3.61
C VAL A 186 -12.94 7.34 4.87
N TYR A 187 -13.41 8.48 5.36
CA TYR A 187 -12.93 9.08 6.60
C TYR A 187 -13.12 8.15 7.81
N THR A 188 -14.28 7.51 7.92
CA THR A 188 -14.57 6.56 9.01
C THR A 188 -13.58 5.40 9.00
N GLU A 189 -13.29 4.84 7.82
CA GLU A 189 -12.36 3.71 7.69
C GLU A 189 -10.93 4.06 8.12
N PHE A 190 -10.45 5.25 7.79
CA PHE A 190 -9.08 5.63 8.13
C PHE A 190 -8.90 6.19 9.55
N PHE A 191 -9.95 6.77 10.15
CA PHE A 191 -9.80 7.53 11.40
C PHE A 191 -10.69 7.10 12.55
N LEU A 192 -11.83 6.45 12.29
CA LEU A 192 -12.83 6.19 13.31
C LEU A 192 -13.02 4.70 13.63
N LYS A 193 -12.12 3.83 13.17
CA LYS A 193 -12.18 2.38 13.40
C LYS A 193 -10.98 1.86 14.18
N SER A 194 -10.57 2.57 15.23
CA SER A 194 -9.59 2.02 16.18
C SER A 194 -10.29 1.32 17.33
N THR A 195 -9.78 0.16 17.73
CA THR A 195 -10.26 -0.54 18.92
C THR A 195 -9.66 0.05 20.19
N LEU A 196 -10.31 -0.19 21.32
CA LEU A 196 -9.78 0.22 22.62
C LEU A 196 -8.46 -0.51 22.92
N GLU A 197 -8.35 -1.74 22.49
CA GLU A 197 -7.17 -2.60 22.61
C GLU A 197 -5.98 -2.01 21.86
N TYR A 198 -6.19 -1.54 20.63
CA TYR A 198 -5.18 -0.82 19.88
C TYR A 198 -4.74 0.49 20.55
N ILE A 199 -5.70 1.26 21.07
CA ILE A 199 -5.38 2.51 21.80
C ILE A 199 -4.52 2.20 23.03
N LYS A 200 -4.83 1.13 23.78
CA LYS A 200 -4.02 0.72 24.94
C LYS A 200 -2.63 0.26 24.53
N LEU A 201 -2.51 -0.59 23.50
CA LEU A 201 -1.23 -1.06 22.99
C LEU A 201 -0.39 0.11 22.45
N SER A 202 -0.95 0.95 21.59
CA SER A 202 -0.25 2.10 21.01
C SER A 202 0.21 3.09 22.08
N SER A 203 -0.63 3.37 23.09
CA SER A 203 -0.25 4.21 24.24
C SER A 203 0.90 3.59 25.03
N HIS A 204 0.85 2.28 25.30
CA HIS A 204 1.93 1.57 25.97
C HIS A 204 3.25 1.69 25.20
N ILE A 205 3.23 1.45 23.89
CA ILE A 205 4.42 1.54 23.02
C ILE A 205 4.99 2.96 23.02
N LEU A 206 4.13 3.96 22.86
CA LEU A 206 4.55 5.37 22.83
C LEU A 206 5.15 5.81 24.17
N LEU A 207 4.52 5.49 25.29
CA LEU A 207 5.00 5.87 26.62
C LEU A 207 6.33 5.21 27.03
N ASN A 208 6.62 4.02 26.47
CA ASN A 208 7.86 3.27 26.77
C ASN A 208 8.92 3.40 25.67
N ALA A 209 8.76 4.33 24.73
CA ALA A 209 9.73 4.59 23.69
C ALA A 209 11.05 5.12 24.26
N LYS A 210 12.18 4.65 23.72
CA LYS A 210 13.51 5.15 24.06
C LYS A 210 13.86 6.31 23.14
N THR A 211 13.97 7.51 23.70
CA THR A 211 14.40 8.71 22.99
C THR A 211 15.89 8.95 23.13
N ASN A 212 16.50 9.49 22.09
CA ASN A 212 17.84 10.08 22.14
C ASN A 212 17.76 11.53 21.65
N ASP A 213 17.72 12.45 22.60
CA ASP A 213 17.50 13.88 22.30
C ASP A 213 18.75 14.55 21.72
N GLU A 214 19.95 14.01 21.98
CA GLU A 214 21.21 14.53 21.44
C GLU A 214 21.25 14.40 19.90
N TYR A 215 20.90 13.22 19.39
CA TYR A 215 20.88 12.95 17.94
C TYR A 215 19.50 13.14 17.31
N GLY A 216 18.45 13.20 18.12
CA GLY A 216 17.08 13.42 17.67
C GLY A 216 16.43 12.19 17.02
N TYR A 217 16.58 11.03 17.64
CA TYR A 217 15.90 9.81 17.21
C TYR A 217 15.15 9.10 18.33
N VAL A 218 14.24 8.21 17.97
CA VAL A 218 13.47 7.40 18.91
C VAL A 218 13.37 5.96 18.41
N VAL A 219 13.48 5.00 19.34
CA VAL A 219 13.23 3.58 19.08
C VAL A 219 12.13 3.08 20.01
N MET A 220 11.05 2.62 19.41
CA MET A 220 9.95 1.94 20.07
C MET A 220 10.12 0.44 19.95
N ARG A 221 9.57 -0.29 20.91
CA ARG A 221 9.59 -1.75 20.92
C ARG A 221 8.22 -2.30 21.26
N VAL A 222 7.89 -3.45 20.70
CA VAL A 222 6.72 -4.22 21.06
C VAL A 222 7.07 -5.70 21.06
N SER A 223 6.84 -6.37 22.18
CA SER A 223 7.10 -7.80 22.37
C SER A 223 5.84 -8.64 22.03
N LYS A 224 6.02 -9.94 21.87
CA LYS A 224 4.89 -10.89 21.79
C LYS A 224 4.00 -10.77 23.02
N SER A 225 4.57 -10.62 24.22
CA SER A 225 3.80 -10.46 25.46
C SER A 225 2.95 -9.19 25.49
N ASP A 226 3.37 -8.11 24.80
CA ASP A 226 2.54 -6.92 24.66
C ASP A 226 1.33 -7.18 23.75
N TYR A 227 1.51 -7.91 22.64
CA TYR A 227 0.39 -8.33 21.80
C TYR A 227 -0.58 -9.23 22.57
N ASP A 228 -0.09 -10.21 23.31
CA ASP A 228 -0.93 -11.12 24.12
C ASP A 228 -1.71 -10.35 25.18
N LYS A 229 -1.07 -9.39 25.84
CA LYS A 229 -1.66 -8.59 26.91
C LYS A 229 -2.77 -7.65 26.43
N TYR A 230 -2.55 -7.01 25.28
CA TYR A 230 -3.50 -6.02 24.76
C TYR A 230 -4.45 -6.58 23.72
N ASN A 231 -4.08 -7.71 23.08
CA ASN A 231 -4.89 -8.44 22.10
C ASN A 231 -5.57 -7.53 21.06
N PRO A 232 -4.80 -6.67 20.34
CA PRO A 232 -5.38 -5.81 19.31
C PRO A 232 -5.88 -6.66 18.14
N GLU A 233 -6.85 -6.14 17.39
CA GLU A 233 -7.28 -6.80 16.16
C GLU A 233 -6.10 -6.93 15.16
N GLN A 234 -6.02 -8.04 14.43
CA GLN A 234 -4.92 -8.34 13.51
C GLN A 234 -4.70 -7.26 12.44
N ASN A 235 -5.75 -6.50 12.15
CA ASN A 235 -5.74 -5.47 11.10
C ASN A 235 -5.21 -4.11 11.54
N GLU A 236 -4.94 -3.91 12.83
CA GLU A 236 -4.48 -2.63 13.37
C GLU A 236 -2.97 -2.47 13.21
N ASN A 237 -2.56 -1.53 12.37
CA ASN A 237 -1.17 -1.36 11.96
C ASN A 237 -0.42 -0.36 12.85
N ILE A 238 0.40 -0.87 13.77
CA ILE A 238 1.28 -0.05 14.62
C ILE A 238 2.52 0.49 13.90
N SER A 239 2.79 0.09 12.66
CA SER A 239 3.99 0.51 11.90
C SER A 239 4.03 2.01 11.59
N ASN A 240 2.93 2.72 11.79
CA ASN A 240 2.83 4.17 11.61
C ASN A 240 2.99 4.97 12.93
N LEU A 241 3.03 4.31 14.09
CA LEU A 241 3.26 4.98 15.38
C LEU A 241 4.53 5.84 15.42
N PRO A 242 5.64 5.48 14.72
CA PRO A 242 6.82 6.33 14.64
C PRO A 242 6.54 7.77 14.19
N ASN A 243 5.54 8.00 13.34
CA ASN A 243 5.18 9.34 12.89
C ASN A 243 4.78 10.29 14.05
N THR A 244 4.27 9.76 15.14
CA THR A 244 3.92 10.54 16.34
C THR A 244 5.15 11.31 16.87
N TYR A 245 6.30 10.64 16.94
CA TYR A 245 7.54 11.26 17.40
C TYR A 245 8.17 12.21 16.38
N LEU A 246 8.02 11.93 15.08
CA LEU A 246 8.44 12.89 14.05
C LEU A 246 7.69 14.22 14.18
N ASN A 247 6.41 14.19 14.57
CA ASN A 247 5.62 15.39 14.86
C ASN A 247 6.15 16.15 16.09
N CYS A 248 6.79 15.47 17.04
CA CYS A 248 7.43 16.08 18.22
C CYS A 248 8.85 16.62 17.95
N GLY A 249 9.33 16.55 16.71
CA GLY A 249 10.63 17.14 16.34
C GLY A 249 11.75 16.14 16.09
N TYR A 250 11.57 14.86 16.42
CA TYR A 250 12.58 13.83 16.13
C TYR A 250 12.81 13.67 14.63
N LYS A 251 14.01 13.31 14.22
CA LYS A 251 14.48 13.20 12.83
C LYS A 251 14.14 11.84 12.23
N ILE A 252 14.41 10.78 13.02
CA ILE A 252 14.17 9.38 12.67
C ILE A 252 13.44 8.70 13.84
N ALA A 253 12.42 7.92 13.52
CA ALA A 253 11.68 7.12 14.48
C ALA A 253 11.53 5.69 13.98
N VAL A 254 11.75 4.72 14.86
CA VAL A 254 11.74 3.29 14.51
C VAL A 254 10.85 2.54 15.50
N ILE A 255 10.15 1.53 14.99
CA ILE A 255 9.46 0.54 15.81
C ILE A 255 9.99 -0.86 15.49
N ALA A 256 10.45 -1.57 16.51
CA ALA A 256 10.89 -2.95 16.47
C ALA A 256 9.77 -3.86 17.02
N LYS A 257 9.31 -4.79 16.21
CA LYS A 257 8.17 -5.68 16.48
C LYS A 257 8.63 -7.12 16.53
N GLU A 258 8.49 -7.77 17.67
CA GLU A 258 8.81 -9.19 17.82
C GLU A 258 7.73 -10.05 17.14
N LYS A 259 8.14 -10.87 16.19
CA LYS A 259 7.30 -11.86 15.48
C LYS A 259 7.93 -13.25 15.54
N GLU A 260 7.27 -14.24 14.95
CA GLU A 260 7.77 -15.62 14.96
C GLU A 260 9.05 -15.81 14.17
N ASP A 261 9.19 -15.06 13.08
CA ASP A 261 10.31 -15.12 12.13
C ASP A 261 11.44 -14.12 12.43
N GLY A 262 11.35 -13.36 13.55
CA GLY A 262 12.36 -12.39 13.96
C GLY A 262 11.79 -11.02 14.31
N ILE A 263 12.64 -10.01 14.33
CA ILE A 263 12.27 -8.64 14.69
C ILE A 263 11.99 -7.83 13.42
N HIS A 264 10.71 -7.55 13.18
CA HIS A 264 10.28 -6.69 12.07
C HIS A 264 10.40 -5.22 12.45
N CYS A 265 11.26 -4.49 11.73
CA CYS A 265 11.51 -3.08 11.98
C CYS A 265 10.83 -2.20 10.94
N SER A 266 10.17 -1.13 11.40
CA SER A 266 9.62 -0.10 10.52
C SER A 266 10.24 1.24 10.88
N PHE A 267 10.85 1.88 9.87
CA PHE A 267 11.53 3.16 9.99
C PHE A 267 10.68 4.26 9.37
N ARG A 268 10.66 5.41 10.00
CA ARG A 268 10.09 6.65 9.47
C ARG A 268 11.07 7.79 9.71
N SER A 269 11.13 8.75 8.81
CA SER A 269 12.00 9.91 8.93
C SER A 269 11.33 11.18 8.40
N LYS A 270 11.80 12.34 8.84
CA LYS A 270 11.49 13.62 8.18
C LYS A 270 12.11 13.66 6.79
N PHE A 271 11.59 14.53 5.93
CA PHE A 271 11.95 14.60 4.49
C PHE A 271 13.45 14.76 4.21
N GLU A 272 14.17 15.39 5.11
CA GLU A 272 15.61 15.65 4.98
C GLU A 272 16.46 14.38 5.18
N TYR A 273 15.94 13.40 5.91
CA TYR A 273 16.68 12.19 6.33
C TYR A 273 16.26 10.96 5.50
N ASP A 274 17.24 10.09 5.23
CA ASP A 274 17.01 8.86 4.47
C ASP A 274 17.04 7.64 5.41
N CYS A 275 15.87 7.22 5.89
CA CYS A 275 15.78 6.04 6.72
C CYS A 275 15.95 4.72 5.94
N SER A 276 15.87 4.73 4.61
CA SER A 276 16.15 3.54 3.81
C SER A 276 17.63 3.17 3.83
N ALA A 277 18.53 4.16 3.95
CA ALA A 277 19.95 3.91 4.15
C ALA A 277 20.25 3.19 5.47
N VAL A 278 19.50 3.51 6.54
CA VAL A 278 19.61 2.79 7.82
C VAL A 278 19.06 1.37 7.70
N ALA A 279 17.89 1.17 7.07
CA ALA A 279 17.31 -0.16 6.90
C ALA A 279 18.21 -1.07 6.05
N ALA A 280 18.93 -0.52 5.06
CA ALA A 280 19.85 -1.26 4.20
C ALA A 280 21.02 -1.90 4.97
N VAL A 281 21.43 -1.35 6.13
CA VAL A 281 22.47 -1.96 7.01
C VAL A 281 22.05 -3.36 7.46
N PHE A 282 20.75 -3.61 7.55
CA PHE A 282 20.14 -4.88 7.96
C PHE A 282 19.58 -5.68 6.77
N GLY A 283 20.00 -5.38 5.53
CA GLY A 283 19.47 -6.04 4.34
C GLY A 283 18.05 -5.64 3.97
N GLY A 284 17.51 -4.61 4.62
CA GLY A 284 16.19 -4.06 4.35
C GLY A 284 16.16 -3.00 3.26
N GLY A 285 15.02 -2.31 3.11
CA GLY A 285 14.85 -1.26 2.10
C GLY A 285 13.51 -0.57 2.19
N GLY A 286 13.17 0.18 1.15
CA GLY A 286 11.92 0.93 1.04
C GLY A 286 12.15 2.32 0.47
N HIS A 287 11.22 3.23 0.78
CA HIS A 287 11.33 4.65 0.39
C HIS A 287 12.22 5.42 1.36
N LYS A 288 12.74 6.56 0.89
CA LYS A 288 13.60 7.48 1.67
C LYS A 288 13.05 7.74 3.09
N ASN A 289 11.74 7.96 3.22
CA ASN A 289 11.13 8.34 4.49
C ASN A 289 10.25 7.24 5.13
N ALA A 290 10.19 6.06 4.50
CA ALA A 290 9.44 4.91 5.01
C ALA A 290 10.09 3.61 4.51
N SER A 291 10.76 2.90 5.40
CA SER A 291 11.51 1.69 5.08
C SER A 291 11.33 0.63 6.17
N GLY A 292 11.81 -0.58 5.93
CA GLY A 292 11.75 -1.67 6.89
C GLY A 292 12.86 -2.69 6.69
N CYS A 293 13.10 -3.50 7.71
CA CYS A 293 13.99 -4.64 7.67
C CYS A 293 13.52 -5.73 8.63
N LEU A 294 14.11 -6.92 8.48
CA LEU A 294 14.01 -8.05 9.40
C LEU A 294 15.37 -8.23 10.06
N ILE A 295 15.39 -8.39 11.39
CA ILE A 295 16.61 -8.65 12.15
C ILE A 295 16.43 -9.97 12.90
N ASP A 296 17.35 -10.91 12.68
CA ASP A 296 17.42 -12.18 13.40
C ASP A 296 18.25 -11.99 14.70
N ALA A 297 17.58 -11.53 15.75
CA ALA A 297 18.15 -11.28 17.06
C ALA A 297 17.05 -11.24 18.13
N SER A 298 17.41 -11.16 19.41
CA SER A 298 16.46 -10.81 20.46
C SER A 298 15.98 -9.36 20.32
N LEU A 299 14.80 -9.06 20.88
CA LEU A 299 14.24 -7.70 20.80
C LEU A 299 15.18 -6.63 21.39
N ASP A 300 15.86 -6.92 22.50
CA ASP A 300 16.79 -5.99 23.15
C ASP A 300 18.07 -5.79 22.32
N GLU A 301 18.60 -6.85 21.72
CA GLU A 301 19.75 -6.77 20.80
C GLU A 301 19.39 -5.98 19.53
N ALA A 302 18.23 -6.27 18.92
CA ALA A 302 17.76 -5.53 17.75
C ALA A 302 17.60 -4.03 18.04
N VAL A 303 16.99 -3.66 19.17
CA VAL A 303 16.87 -2.25 19.61
C VAL A 303 18.26 -1.59 19.76
N SER A 304 19.23 -2.32 20.30
CA SER A 304 20.61 -1.81 20.44
C SER A 304 21.29 -1.63 19.09
N GLN A 305 21.16 -2.60 18.18
CA GLN A 305 21.71 -2.54 16.82
C GLN A 305 21.10 -1.37 16.03
N ILE A 306 19.76 -1.22 16.09
CA ILE A 306 19.03 -0.12 15.44
C ILE A 306 19.52 1.22 15.97
N SER A 307 19.63 1.39 17.31
CA SER A 307 20.11 2.63 17.91
C SER A 307 21.50 3.00 17.39
N ASN A 308 22.41 2.05 17.35
CA ASN A 308 23.78 2.27 16.85
C ASN A 308 23.80 2.64 15.35
N ALA A 309 22.98 1.97 14.52
CA ALA A 309 22.90 2.24 13.10
C ALA A 309 22.32 3.64 12.80
N VAL A 310 21.23 4.01 13.48
CA VAL A 310 20.62 5.34 13.36
C VAL A 310 21.60 6.43 13.80
N GLU A 311 22.28 6.22 14.91
CA GLU A 311 23.25 7.18 15.45
C GLU A 311 24.45 7.34 14.52
N THR A 312 24.99 6.25 13.98
CA THR A 312 26.06 6.26 12.98
C THR A 312 25.65 7.04 11.74
N TYR A 313 24.44 6.78 11.22
CA TYR A 313 23.90 7.52 10.10
C TYR A 313 23.79 9.02 10.39
N LEU A 314 23.20 9.41 11.54
CA LEU A 314 23.02 10.82 11.91
C LEU A 314 24.32 11.56 12.17
N LYS A 315 25.40 10.85 12.57
CA LYS A 315 26.75 11.42 12.69
C LYS A 315 27.46 11.64 11.36
N SER A 316 27.01 10.95 10.30
CA SER A 316 27.65 11.00 8.98
C SER A 316 27.12 12.13 8.09
N ILE A 317 26.04 12.78 8.50
CA ILE A 317 25.37 13.88 7.81
C ILE A 317 25.32 15.12 8.68
#